data_b8a8e09a044585440d2dc873c85822a9
#
_entry.id   b8a8e09a044585440d2dc873c85822a9
#
_cell.length_a   1.000
_cell.length_b   1.000
_cell.length_c   1.000
_cell.angle_alpha   90.00
_cell.angle_beta   90.00
_cell.angle_gamma   90.00
#
_symmetry.space_group_name_H-M   'P 1'
#
loop_
_entity.id
_entity.type
_entity.pdbx_description
1 polymer ?
#
loop_
_entity_poly.entity_id
_entity_poly.type
_entity_poly.pdbx_seq_one_letter_code
_entity_poly.pdbx_strand_id
1 'polypeptide(L)'
;MCIRDSKYPGDKTPIVKGSALAAVEGRDDEIGKNSILELMKAVDEHIPQPAREVDKPFLMPVEDVFSISGRGTVATGRVESGVIKTGEEVEIVGIKETKKSVCTGVEMFRKLLDSGEAGDNVGILLRGIERTDIERGQVLCKPGSITPHTKFEAQAYILKKDEGGRHTPFFTKYRPQFYFRTTDVTGEVELPAGTEMVMPGDDAKFTVKLITPIAMAEKLNFAIREGGRTVGAGVVLSLIHI
;
A
#
# COMPACT_ATOMS: atom_id res chain seq x y z
N MET A 1 13.71 5.32 17.16
CA MET A 1 14.04 4.75 15.84
C MET A 1 15.30 5.44 15.36
N CYS A 2 16.43 4.74 15.29
CA CYS A 2 17.64 5.33 14.72
C CYS A 2 17.53 5.34 13.20
N ILE A 3 17.77 6.48 12.57
CA ILE A 3 17.81 6.63 11.10
C ILE A 3 18.79 5.61 10.48
N ARG A 4 19.79 5.19 11.24
CA ARG A 4 20.79 4.18 10.82
C ARG A 4 20.23 2.77 10.61
N ASP A 5 19.13 2.43 11.27
CA ASP A 5 18.50 1.09 11.19
C ASP A 5 17.39 1.03 10.14
N SER A 6 17.12 2.16 9.48
CA SER A 6 16.17 2.24 8.39
C SER A 6 16.84 1.87 7.05
N LYS A 7 16.05 1.57 6.02
CA LYS A 7 16.54 1.34 4.64
C LYS A 7 17.16 2.59 3.99
N TYR A 8 17.20 3.71 4.71
CA TYR A 8 17.76 4.98 4.22
C TYR A 8 19.23 5.09 4.61
N PRO A 9 20.11 5.63 3.73
CA PRO A 9 21.53 5.82 3.99
C PRO A 9 21.76 6.99 4.96
N GLY A 10 21.45 6.78 6.25
CA GLY A 10 21.48 7.84 7.28
C GLY A 10 22.82 8.56 7.42
N ASP A 11 23.92 7.86 7.16
CA ASP A 11 25.26 8.44 7.21
C ASP A 11 25.56 9.44 6.07
N LYS A 12 24.78 9.38 4.97
CA LYS A 12 24.91 10.25 3.80
C LYS A 12 23.79 11.28 3.68
N THR A 13 22.78 11.20 4.56
CA THR A 13 21.61 12.10 4.51
C THR A 13 21.99 13.46 5.10
N PRO A 14 21.81 14.57 4.37
CA PRO A 14 22.07 15.90 4.88
C PRO A 14 21.13 16.22 6.05
N ILE A 15 21.66 16.90 7.07
CA ILE A 15 20.91 17.34 8.24
C ILE A 15 20.86 18.86 8.24
N VAL A 16 19.68 19.41 8.04
CA VAL A 16 19.45 20.87 8.10
C VAL A 16 18.80 21.21 9.43
N LYS A 17 19.34 22.19 10.16
CA LYS A 17 18.79 22.68 11.43
C LYS A 17 18.01 23.96 11.17
N GLY A 18 16.77 24.03 11.65
CA GLY A 18 15.96 25.23 11.45
C GLY A 18 14.73 25.28 12.34
N SER A 19 14.03 26.39 12.29
CA SER A 19 12.77 26.65 12.97
C SER A 19 11.72 27.12 11.98
N ALA A 20 10.71 26.30 11.71
CA ALA A 20 9.59 26.67 10.86
C ALA A 20 8.83 27.88 11.42
N LEU A 21 8.69 27.98 12.75
CA LEU A 21 8.06 29.14 13.40
C LEU A 21 8.83 30.42 13.11
N ALA A 22 10.15 30.41 13.28
CA ALA A 22 10.98 31.57 12.99
C ALA A 22 10.87 32.03 11.52
N ALA A 23 10.77 31.05 10.59
CA ALA A 23 10.56 31.37 9.18
C ALA A 23 9.18 32.01 8.91
N VAL A 24 8.11 31.52 9.56
CA VAL A 24 6.75 32.08 9.46
C VAL A 24 6.66 33.46 10.05
N GLU A 25 7.39 33.73 11.13
CA GLU A 25 7.51 35.07 11.77
C GLU A 25 8.36 36.05 10.96
N GLY A 26 8.88 35.64 9.82
CA GLY A 26 9.66 36.48 8.91
C GLY A 26 11.10 36.71 9.33
N ARG A 27 11.65 35.89 10.21
CA ARG A 27 13.07 35.96 10.60
C ARG A 27 13.96 35.46 9.48
N ASP A 28 14.86 36.28 9.01
CA ASP A 28 15.82 35.98 7.95
C ASP A 28 17.18 35.48 8.51
N ASP A 29 17.22 34.98 9.73
CA ASP A 29 18.41 34.43 10.35
C ASP A 29 18.72 33.00 9.85
N GLU A 30 19.85 32.42 10.29
CA GLU A 30 20.30 31.09 9.88
C GLU A 30 19.30 29.98 10.17
N ILE A 31 18.53 30.08 11.27
CA ILE A 31 17.55 29.09 11.69
C ILE A 31 16.13 29.40 11.22
N GLY A 32 15.88 30.60 10.64
CA GLY A 32 14.59 31.02 10.10
C GLY A 32 14.43 30.69 8.63
N LYS A 33 14.11 31.67 7.80
CA LYS A 33 13.83 31.50 6.37
C LYS A 33 14.98 30.83 5.60
N ASN A 34 16.23 31.19 5.91
CA ASN A 34 17.38 30.63 5.22
C ASN A 34 17.52 29.12 5.42
N SER A 35 17.24 28.60 6.63
CA SER A 35 17.25 27.16 6.89
C SER A 35 16.19 26.40 6.09
N ILE A 36 15.02 27.01 5.86
CA ILE A 36 13.97 26.38 5.05
C ILE A 36 14.38 26.33 3.57
N LEU A 37 15.01 27.38 3.07
CA LEU A 37 15.53 27.40 1.69
C LEU A 37 16.66 26.37 1.52
N GLU A 38 17.56 26.23 2.50
CA GLU A 38 18.60 25.20 2.52
C GLU A 38 18.01 23.80 2.56
N LEU A 39 16.97 23.57 3.37
CA LEU A 39 16.24 22.28 3.39
C LEU A 39 15.66 21.96 2.03
N MET A 40 14.98 22.89 1.37
CA MET A 40 14.40 22.67 0.04
C MET A 40 15.48 22.35 -0.98
N LYS A 41 16.60 23.07 -0.95
CA LYS A 41 17.74 22.78 -1.81
C LYS A 41 18.33 21.38 -1.55
N ALA A 42 18.47 21.00 -0.29
CA ALA A 42 18.96 19.66 0.07
C ALA A 42 18.00 18.56 -0.39
N VAL A 43 16.68 18.78 -0.34
CA VAL A 43 15.66 17.86 -0.88
C VAL A 43 15.84 17.69 -2.39
N ASP A 44 15.94 18.79 -3.13
CA ASP A 44 16.07 18.77 -4.60
C ASP A 44 17.36 18.07 -5.06
N GLU A 45 18.46 18.26 -4.32
CA GLU A 45 19.77 17.70 -4.67
C GLU A 45 19.96 16.25 -4.21
N HIS A 46 19.35 15.86 -3.08
CA HIS A 46 19.63 14.59 -2.42
C HIS A 46 18.59 13.50 -2.67
N ILE A 47 17.31 13.88 -2.85
CA ILE A 47 16.25 12.89 -3.07
C ILE A 47 16.11 12.61 -4.56
N PRO A 48 16.48 11.38 -5.02
CA PRO A 48 16.33 11.02 -6.42
C PRO A 48 14.84 10.91 -6.78
N GLN A 49 14.49 11.27 -8.00
CA GLN A 49 13.15 10.99 -8.50
C GLN A 49 12.93 9.46 -8.57
N PRO A 50 11.83 8.95 -8.00
CA PRO A 50 11.54 7.53 -8.05
C PRO A 50 11.27 7.09 -9.50
N ALA A 51 11.82 5.93 -9.87
CA ALA A 51 11.45 5.29 -11.13
C ALA A 51 9.96 4.90 -11.09
N ARG A 52 9.19 5.34 -12.08
CA ARG A 52 7.77 4.99 -12.21
C ARG A 52 7.65 3.70 -13.02
N GLU A 53 6.91 2.73 -12.51
CA GLU A 53 6.70 1.43 -13.16
C GLU A 53 5.61 1.49 -14.24
N VAL A 54 5.79 2.34 -15.23
CA VAL A 54 4.78 2.58 -16.29
C VAL A 54 4.67 1.43 -17.30
N ASP A 55 5.70 0.60 -17.45
CA ASP A 55 5.74 -0.51 -18.40
C ASP A 55 5.02 -1.78 -17.89
N LYS A 56 4.66 -1.80 -16.61
CA LYS A 56 3.89 -2.90 -16.01
C LYS A 56 2.40 -2.77 -16.34
N PRO A 57 1.62 -3.85 -16.20
CA PRO A 57 0.16 -3.75 -16.26
C PRO A 57 -0.38 -2.73 -15.26
N PHE A 58 -1.44 -2.01 -15.66
CA PHE A 58 -2.12 -1.06 -14.78
C PHE A 58 -2.66 -1.76 -13.54
N LEU A 59 -2.39 -1.16 -12.39
CA LEU A 59 -2.93 -1.56 -11.09
C LEU A 59 -3.08 -0.34 -10.19
N MET A 60 -4.26 -0.16 -9.62
CA MET A 60 -4.59 0.89 -8.66
C MET A 60 -5.40 0.32 -7.50
N PRO A 61 -4.87 0.28 -6.27
CA PRO A 61 -5.65 -0.02 -5.07
C PRO A 61 -6.72 1.04 -4.84
N VAL A 62 -7.94 0.60 -4.54
CA VAL A 62 -9.06 1.50 -4.26
C VAL A 62 -8.95 2.01 -2.83
N GLU A 63 -8.86 3.32 -2.67
CA GLU A 63 -8.79 4.01 -1.37
C GLU A 63 -10.16 4.51 -0.92
N ASP A 64 -10.93 5.07 -1.87
CA ASP A 64 -12.29 5.54 -1.60
C ASP A 64 -13.17 5.45 -2.85
N VAL A 65 -14.49 5.48 -2.65
CA VAL A 65 -15.50 5.34 -3.71
C VAL A 65 -16.57 6.39 -3.55
N PHE A 66 -16.81 7.15 -4.61
CA PHE A 66 -17.81 8.21 -4.67
C PHE A 66 -18.81 7.98 -5.79
N SER A 67 -20.05 8.40 -5.57
CA SER A 67 -21.04 8.52 -6.64
C SER A 67 -21.19 9.99 -7.02
N ILE A 68 -21.02 10.30 -8.30
CA ILE A 68 -21.25 11.63 -8.83
C ILE A 68 -22.54 11.62 -9.63
N SER A 69 -23.52 12.44 -9.23
CA SER A 69 -24.80 12.55 -9.91
C SER A 69 -24.60 12.88 -11.40
N GLY A 70 -25.18 12.08 -12.30
CA GLY A 70 -25.07 12.24 -13.73
C GLY A 70 -23.75 11.77 -14.37
N ARG A 71 -22.74 11.37 -13.59
CA ARG A 71 -21.43 10.90 -14.10
C ARG A 71 -21.11 9.45 -13.76
N GLY A 72 -21.70 8.89 -12.69
CA GLY A 72 -21.50 7.51 -12.27
C GLY A 72 -20.60 7.36 -11.04
N THR A 73 -20.02 6.20 -10.90
CA THR A 73 -19.16 5.84 -9.76
C THR A 73 -17.70 6.17 -10.07
N VAL A 74 -17.04 6.80 -9.12
CA VAL A 74 -15.61 7.14 -9.17
C VAL A 74 -14.88 6.38 -8.08
N ALA A 75 -13.87 5.63 -8.46
CA ALA A 75 -12.92 5.02 -7.54
C ALA A 75 -11.65 5.85 -7.49
N THR A 76 -11.20 6.22 -6.30
CA THR A 76 -9.96 6.96 -6.11
C THR A 76 -8.87 6.08 -5.54
N GLY A 77 -7.63 6.39 -5.90
CA GLY A 77 -6.46 5.71 -5.39
C GLY A 77 -5.18 6.19 -6.06
N ARG A 78 -4.08 5.68 -5.56
CA ARG A 78 -2.77 5.88 -6.17
C ARG A 78 -2.50 4.76 -7.18
N VAL A 79 -2.15 5.12 -8.40
CA VAL A 79 -1.70 4.14 -9.40
C VAL A 79 -0.38 3.52 -8.93
N GLU A 80 -0.41 2.21 -8.64
CA GLU A 80 0.75 1.44 -8.16
C GLU A 80 1.70 1.12 -9.31
N SER A 81 1.14 0.73 -10.47
CA SER A 81 1.90 0.41 -11.68
C SER A 81 1.09 0.67 -12.95
N GLY A 82 1.80 0.77 -14.08
CA GLY A 82 1.22 0.90 -15.41
C GLY A 82 0.64 2.26 -15.70
N VAL A 83 -0.15 2.29 -16.76
CA VAL A 83 -0.87 3.46 -17.25
C VAL A 83 -2.31 3.06 -17.53
N ILE A 84 -3.26 3.96 -17.23
CA ILE A 84 -4.68 3.84 -17.59
C ILE A 84 -5.09 5.01 -18.47
N LYS A 85 -5.82 4.73 -19.54
CA LYS A 85 -6.38 5.75 -20.43
C LYS A 85 -7.90 5.69 -20.44
N THR A 86 -8.51 6.82 -20.75
CA THR A 86 -9.96 6.87 -21.00
C THR A 86 -10.32 5.94 -22.16
N GLY A 87 -11.35 5.12 -21.97
CA GLY A 87 -11.82 4.11 -22.92
C GLY A 87 -11.28 2.70 -22.69
N GLU A 88 -10.29 2.52 -21.83
CA GLU A 88 -9.71 1.19 -21.55
C GLU A 88 -10.60 0.37 -20.62
N GLU A 89 -10.60 -0.95 -20.86
CA GLU A 89 -11.24 -1.92 -19.96
C GLU A 89 -10.42 -2.13 -18.69
N VAL A 90 -11.10 -2.27 -17.57
CA VAL A 90 -10.54 -2.57 -16.25
C VAL A 90 -11.32 -3.67 -15.58
N GLU A 91 -10.66 -4.40 -14.69
CA GLU A 91 -11.29 -5.33 -13.75
C GLU A 91 -11.20 -4.79 -12.33
N ILE A 92 -12.27 -5.04 -11.57
CA ILE A 92 -12.37 -4.79 -10.13
C ILE A 92 -12.16 -6.12 -9.45
N VAL A 93 -11.04 -6.29 -8.74
CA VAL A 93 -10.60 -7.58 -8.21
C VAL A 93 -10.44 -7.53 -6.69
N GLY A 94 -10.81 -8.63 -6.02
CA GLY A 94 -10.68 -8.82 -4.57
C GLY A 94 -11.99 -8.59 -3.83
N ILE A 95 -12.08 -9.14 -2.63
CA ILE A 95 -13.21 -9.07 -1.68
C ILE A 95 -14.51 -9.66 -2.24
N LYS A 96 -15.00 -9.15 -3.36
CA LYS A 96 -16.19 -9.58 -4.08
C LYS A 96 -15.85 -10.31 -5.38
N GLU A 97 -16.87 -10.81 -6.07
CA GLU A 97 -16.70 -11.34 -7.42
C GLU A 97 -16.09 -10.31 -8.35
N THR A 98 -15.16 -10.76 -9.18
CA THR A 98 -14.48 -9.89 -10.15
C THR A 98 -15.49 -9.33 -11.16
N LYS A 99 -15.52 -8.02 -11.29
CA LYS A 99 -16.36 -7.31 -12.27
C LYS A 99 -15.51 -6.60 -13.30
N LYS A 100 -16.01 -6.57 -14.54
CA LYS A 100 -15.42 -5.78 -15.64
C LYS A 100 -16.11 -4.44 -15.76
N SER A 101 -15.35 -3.42 -16.11
CA SER A 101 -15.83 -2.08 -16.39
C SER A 101 -14.95 -1.40 -17.42
N VAL A 102 -15.34 -0.18 -17.81
CA VAL A 102 -14.56 0.67 -18.71
C VAL A 102 -14.27 1.98 -17.97
N CYS A 103 -13.02 2.41 -18.01
CA CYS A 103 -12.61 3.73 -17.57
C CYS A 103 -13.20 4.79 -18.50
N THR A 104 -14.18 5.57 -18.06
CA THR A 104 -14.80 6.64 -18.85
C THR A 104 -14.18 8.01 -18.64
N GLY A 105 -13.27 8.13 -17.68
CA GLY A 105 -12.53 9.35 -17.42
C GLY A 105 -11.53 9.16 -16.29
N VAL A 106 -10.44 9.91 -16.38
CA VAL A 106 -9.41 10.02 -15.34
C VAL A 106 -9.42 11.45 -14.83
N GLU A 107 -9.46 11.66 -13.53
CA GLU A 107 -9.52 12.98 -12.92
C GLU A 107 -8.46 13.11 -11.81
N MET A 108 -7.73 14.22 -11.81
CA MET A 108 -6.79 14.60 -10.78
C MET A 108 -6.92 16.09 -10.47
N PHE A 109 -7.04 16.44 -9.18
CA PHE A 109 -7.23 17.84 -8.73
C PHE A 109 -8.36 18.59 -9.47
N ARG A 110 -9.49 17.89 -9.68
CA ARG A 110 -10.67 18.42 -10.42
C ARG A 110 -10.40 18.76 -11.91
N LYS A 111 -9.35 18.20 -12.47
CA LYS A 111 -9.03 18.32 -13.90
C LYS A 111 -9.16 16.94 -14.55
N LEU A 112 -9.83 16.90 -15.71
CA LEU A 112 -9.87 15.71 -16.53
C LEU A 112 -8.52 15.53 -17.22
N LEU A 113 -8.04 14.29 -17.23
CA LEU A 113 -6.81 13.87 -17.86
C LEU A 113 -7.12 12.82 -18.92
N ASP A 114 -6.29 12.73 -19.94
CA ASP A 114 -6.37 11.67 -20.94
C ASP A 114 -5.89 10.32 -20.39
N SER A 115 -4.97 10.34 -19.42
CA SER A 115 -4.40 9.16 -18.79
C SER A 115 -3.92 9.45 -17.36
N GLY A 116 -3.79 8.36 -16.56
CA GLY A 116 -3.09 8.35 -15.28
C GLY A 116 -1.98 7.31 -15.30
N GLU A 117 -0.84 7.60 -14.69
CA GLU A 117 0.33 6.72 -14.67
C GLU A 117 0.82 6.38 -13.26
N ALA A 118 1.67 5.37 -13.17
CA ALA A 118 2.27 4.93 -11.91
C ALA A 118 2.80 6.11 -11.09
N GLY A 119 2.35 6.21 -9.83
CA GLY A 119 2.66 7.30 -8.90
C GLY A 119 1.61 8.39 -8.79
N ASP A 120 0.68 8.49 -9.74
CA ASP A 120 -0.37 9.49 -9.73
C ASP A 120 -1.51 9.10 -8.76
N ASN A 121 -2.05 10.08 -8.05
CA ASN A 121 -3.30 9.95 -7.29
C ASN A 121 -4.46 10.41 -8.17
N VAL A 122 -5.32 9.48 -8.58
CA VAL A 122 -6.39 9.75 -9.54
C VAL A 122 -7.75 9.24 -9.08
N GLY A 123 -8.80 9.85 -9.60
CA GLY A 123 -10.15 9.32 -9.60
C GLY A 123 -10.46 8.73 -10.98
N ILE A 124 -10.91 7.48 -11.01
CA ILE A 124 -11.28 6.76 -12.23
C ILE A 124 -12.79 6.63 -12.26
N LEU A 125 -13.40 7.19 -13.30
CA LEU A 125 -14.83 7.04 -13.57
C LEU A 125 -15.08 5.69 -14.20
N LEU A 126 -16.02 4.94 -13.66
CA LEU A 126 -16.33 3.57 -14.07
C LEU A 126 -17.72 3.50 -14.72
N ARG A 127 -17.82 2.82 -15.87
CA ARG A 127 -19.09 2.61 -16.58
C ARG A 127 -19.87 1.45 -15.95
N GLY A 128 -21.16 1.68 -15.66
CA GLY A 128 -22.08 0.62 -15.24
C GLY A 128 -21.75 -0.03 -13.90
N ILE A 129 -20.99 0.66 -13.05
CA ILE A 129 -20.66 0.21 -11.69
C ILE A 129 -21.41 1.10 -10.71
N GLU A 130 -22.17 0.46 -9.82
CA GLU A 130 -22.80 1.13 -8.69
C GLU A 130 -21.81 1.25 -7.52
N ARG A 131 -22.05 2.20 -6.61
CA ARG A 131 -21.19 2.37 -5.43
C ARG A 131 -21.10 1.12 -4.57
N THR A 132 -22.14 0.30 -4.55
CA THR A 132 -22.23 -0.97 -3.82
C THR A 132 -21.42 -2.10 -4.45
N ASP A 133 -21.05 -1.97 -5.72
CA ASP A 133 -20.29 -2.98 -6.46
C ASP A 133 -18.80 -2.94 -6.17
N ILE A 134 -18.29 -1.79 -5.76
CA ILE A 134 -16.89 -1.54 -5.49
C ILE A 134 -16.71 -0.96 -4.10
N GLU A 135 -15.62 -1.35 -3.43
CA GLU A 135 -15.29 -0.86 -2.11
C GLU A 135 -13.78 -0.72 -1.90
N ARG A 136 -13.42 0.05 -0.87
CA ARG A 136 -12.03 0.17 -0.43
C ARG A 136 -11.41 -1.20 -0.19
N GLY A 137 -10.18 -1.37 -0.66
CA GLY A 137 -9.44 -2.62 -0.50
C GLY A 137 -9.45 -3.54 -1.71
N GLN A 138 -10.40 -3.34 -2.63
CA GLN A 138 -10.31 -3.94 -3.97
C GLN A 138 -9.24 -3.22 -4.80
N VAL A 139 -8.89 -3.78 -5.94
CA VAL A 139 -8.00 -3.13 -6.90
C VAL A 139 -8.68 -2.97 -8.25
N LEU A 140 -8.40 -1.86 -8.93
CA LEU A 140 -8.62 -1.71 -10.36
C LEU A 140 -7.35 -2.15 -11.08
N CYS A 141 -7.49 -3.00 -12.07
CA CYS A 141 -6.35 -3.53 -12.80
C CYS A 141 -6.65 -3.73 -14.29
N LYS A 142 -5.59 -3.91 -15.08
CA LYS A 142 -5.74 -4.39 -16.45
C LYS A 142 -6.36 -5.79 -16.44
N PRO A 143 -7.35 -6.10 -17.29
CA PRO A 143 -8.01 -7.40 -17.30
C PRO A 143 -7.03 -8.57 -17.33
N GLY A 144 -7.24 -9.52 -16.38
CA GLY A 144 -6.43 -10.73 -16.24
C GLY A 144 -5.03 -10.55 -15.67
N SER A 145 -4.65 -9.34 -15.21
CA SER A 145 -3.29 -9.08 -14.72
C SER A 145 -3.05 -9.47 -13.26
N ILE A 146 -4.11 -9.60 -12.47
CA ILE A 146 -4.06 -10.04 -11.08
C ILE A 146 -5.30 -10.87 -10.74
N THR A 147 -5.14 -11.82 -9.82
CA THR A 147 -6.23 -12.70 -9.38
C THR A 147 -6.44 -12.61 -7.86
N PRO A 148 -7.67 -12.88 -7.38
CA PRO A 148 -7.93 -12.91 -5.96
C PRO A 148 -7.50 -14.26 -5.36
N HIS A 149 -6.88 -14.22 -4.17
CA HIS A 149 -6.41 -15.42 -3.46
C HIS A 149 -6.83 -15.35 -1.99
N THR A 150 -7.06 -16.54 -1.41
CA THR A 150 -7.34 -16.72 0.02
C THR A 150 -6.22 -17.43 0.76
N LYS A 151 -5.29 -18.10 0.05
CA LYS A 151 -4.21 -18.88 0.68
C LYS A 151 -2.87 -18.55 0.03
N PHE A 152 -1.85 -18.33 0.86
CA PHE A 152 -0.51 -18.00 0.40
C PHE A 152 0.55 -18.41 1.42
N GLU A 153 1.78 -18.59 0.96
CA GLU A 153 2.96 -18.73 1.81
C GLU A 153 3.58 -17.36 2.04
N ALA A 154 4.01 -17.11 3.26
CA ALA A 154 4.59 -15.86 3.70
C ALA A 154 5.89 -16.04 4.45
N GLN A 155 6.73 -15.03 4.40
CA GLN A 155 7.82 -14.81 5.34
C GLN A 155 7.58 -13.49 6.04
N ALA A 156 7.66 -13.49 7.38
CA ALA A 156 7.42 -12.29 8.16
C ALA A 156 8.34 -12.22 9.37
N TYR A 157 8.80 -11.01 9.65
CA TYR A 157 9.46 -10.66 10.90
C TYR A 157 8.43 -10.26 11.95
N ILE A 158 8.52 -10.86 13.12
CA ILE A 158 7.64 -10.60 14.25
C ILE A 158 8.29 -9.61 15.19
N LEU A 159 7.69 -8.43 15.34
CA LEU A 159 8.22 -7.33 16.14
C LEU A 159 8.33 -7.70 17.62
N LYS A 160 9.44 -7.35 18.25
CA LYS A 160 9.67 -7.48 19.69
C LYS A 160 8.87 -6.44 20.48
N LYS A 161 8.80 -6.64 21.80
CA LYS A 161 8.12 -5.70 22.72
C LYS A 161 8.72 -4.29 22.68
N ASP A 162 10.04 -4.18 22.65
CA ASP A 162 10.77 -2.90 22.56
C ASP A 162 10.61 -2.19 21.19
N GLU A 163 10.23 -2.93 20.16
CA GLU A 163 9.83 -2.42 18.84
C GLU A 163 8.33 -2.06 18.75
N GLY A 164 7.59 -2.17 19.86
CA GLY A 164 6.15 -1.92 19.91
C GLY A 164 5.29 -3.14 19.55
N GLY A 165 5.92 -4.30 19.35
CA GLY A 165 5.28 -5.55 18.95
C GLY A 165 4.76 -6.40 20.11
N ARG A 166 4.84 -7.72 19.93
CA ARG A 166 4.36 -8.72 20.90
C ARG A 166 5.39 -8.99 22.00
N HIS A 167 4.90 -9.52 23.12
CA HIS A 167 5.73 -10.04 24.23
C HIS A 167 5.53 -11.55 24.47
N THR A 168 4.58 -12.16 23.74
CA THR A 168 4.27 -13.60 23.83
C THR A 168 4.39 -14.25 22.46
N PRO A 169 4.78 -15.54 22.40
CA PRO A 169 4.77 -16.30 21.16
C PRO A 169 3.34 -16.48 20.62
N PHE A 170 3.25 -16.88 19.35
CA PHE A 170 2.01 -17.37 18.79
C PHE A 170 2.20 -18.79 18.23
N PHE A 171 1.09 -19.49 18.09
CA PHE A 171 1.00 -20.90 17.67
C PHE A 171 0.20 -21.02 16.39
N THR A 172 0.18 -22.19 15.78
CA THR A 172 -0.75 -22.54 14.71
C THR A 172 -2.20 -22.19 15.10
N LYS A 173 -2.99 -21.70 14.14
CA LYS A 173 -4.34 -21.14 14.28
C LYS A 173 -4.40 -19.74 14.90
N TYR A 174 -3.27 -19.05 15.02
CA TYR A 174 -3.28 -17.63 15.34
C TYR A 174 -4.01 -16.83 14.28
N ARG A 175 -4.89 -15.91 14.67
CA ARG A 175 -5.80 -15.17 13.77
C ARG A 175 -5.65 -13.65 13.92
N PRO A 176 -4.58 -13.05 13.40
CA PRO A 176 -4.43 -11.61 13.36
C PRO A 176 -5.13 -11.00 12.14
N GLN A 177 -5.05 -9.67 12.03
CA GLN A 177 -5.39 -8.93 10.83
C GLN A 177 -4.15 -8.76 9.94
N PHE A 178 -4.31 -9.08 8.66
CA PHE A 178 -3.31 -8.87 7.62
C PHE A 178 -3.70 -7.64 6.80
N TYR A 179 -2.80 -6.68 6.75
CA TYR A 179 -2.98 -5.42 6.04
C TYR A 179 -2.25 -5.48 4.70
N PHE A 180 -3.01 -5.47 3.62
CA PHE A 180 -2.49 -5.44 2.25
C PHE A 180 -2.96 -4.16 1.57
N ARG A 181 -2.05 -3.36 1.02
CA ARG A 181 -2.43 -2.10 0.36
C ARG A 181 -3.42 -1.29 1.20
N THR A 182 -4.68 -1.21 0.75
CA THR A 182 -5.74 -0.38 1.38
C THR A 182 -6.76 -1.19 2.17
N THR A 183 -6.57 -2.53 2.29
CA THR A 183 -7.50 -3.42 3.00
C THR A 183 -6.85 -4.13 4.18
N ASP A 184 -7.67 -4.54 5.13
CA ASP A 184 -7.33 -5.47 6.19
C ASP A 184 -8.27 -6.68 6.16
N VAL A 185 -7.68 -7.85 6.33
CA VAL A 185 -8.43 -9.12 6.34
C VAL A 185 -7.91 -10.01 7.45
N THR A 186 -8.82 -10.62 8.19
CA THR A 186 -8.46 -11.65 9.17
C THR A 186 -7.97 -12.90 8.44
N GLY A 187 -6.83 -13.44 8.90
CA GLY A 187 -6.28 -14.68 8.37
C GLY A 187 -5.83 -15.61 9.47
N GLU A 188 -5.91 -16.90 9.22
CA GLU A 188 -5.40 -17.95 10.10
C GLU A 188 -4.00 -18.36 9.67
N VAL A 189 -3.07 -18.41 10.64
CA VAL A 189 -1.68 -18.81 10.43
C VAL A 189 -1.54 -20.33 10.65
N GLU A 190 -0.95 -21.02 9.68
CA GLU A 190 -0.54 -22.42 9.76
C GLU A 190 0.99 -22.48 9.77
N LEU A 191 1.58 -22.91 10.87
CA LEU A 191 3.04 -23.09 10.99
C LEU A 191 3.48 -24.38 10.27
N PRO A 192 4.70 -24.40 9.68
CA PRO A 192 5.22 -25.59 9.04
C PRO A 192 5.45 -26.73 10.05
N ALA A 193 5.44 -27.95 9.54
CA ALA A 193 5.68 -29.15 10.36
C ALA A 193 7.04 -29.04 11.11
N GLY A 194 7.02 -29.34 12.41
CA GLY A 194 8.19 -29.21 13.26
C GLY A 194 8.39 -27.83 13.93
N THR A 195 7.56 -26.85 13.58
CA THR A 195 7.56 -25.54 14.26
C THR A 195 6.34 -25.47 15.18
N GLU A 196 6.56 -25.48 16.49
CA GLU A 196 5.48 -25.41 17.46
C GLU A 196 4.98 -23.98 17.67
N MET A 197 5.90 -23.01 17.72
CA MET A 197 5.60 -21.61 17.98
C MET A 197 6.56 -20.67 17.25
N VAL A 198 6.18 -19.39 17.15
CA VAL A 198 7.03 -18.30 16.67
C VAL A 198 7.16 -17.26 17.77
N MET A 199 8.39 -16.88 18.07
CA MET A 199 8.72 -15.91 19.13
C MET A 199 8.77 -14.48 18.57
N PRO A 200 8.50 -13.47 19.38
CA PRO A 200 8.84 -12.08 19.05
C PRO A 200 10.34 -11.95 18.74
N GLY A 201 10.65 -11.39 17.57
CA GLY A 201 12.01 -11.25 17.05
C GLY A 201 12.40 -12.31 16.02
N ASP A 202 11.56 -13.29 15.78
CA ASP A 202 11.81 -14.30 14.78
C ASP A 202 11.45 -13.80 13.36
N ASP A 203 12.20 -14.28 12.38
CA ASP A 203 11.84 -14.24 10.97
C ASP A 203 11.31 -15.62 10.59
N ALA A 204 10.00 -15.74 10.41
CA ALA A 204 9.32 -17.01 10.26
C ALA A 204 8.63 -17.15 8.89
N LYS A 205 8.68 -18.38 8.37
CA LYS A 205 7.86 -18.78 7.21
C LYS A 205 6.63 -19.53 7.68
N PHE A 206 5.48 -19.20 7.13
CA PHE A 206 4.20 -19.85 7.44
C PHE A 206 3.20 -19.69 6.30
N THR A 207 2.16 -20.51 6.33
CA THR A 207 1.03 -20.40 5.43
C THR A 207 -0.07 -19.57 6.09
N VAL A 208 -0.74 -18.74 5.31
CA VAL A 208 -1.89 -17.94 5.75
C VAL A 208 -3.11 -18.32 4.95
N LYS A 209 -4.24 -18.49 5.65
CA LYS A 209 -5.56 -18.65 5.05
C LYS A 209 -6.44 -17.46 5.46
N LEU A 210 -6.75 -16.60 4.49
CA LEU A 210 -7.63 -15.44 4.68
C LEU A 210 -9.10 -15.85 4.67
N ILE A 211 -9.93 -15.11 5.42
CA ILE A 211 -11.40 -15.30 5.42
C ILE A 211 -12.07 -14.71 4.17
N THR A 212 -11.40 -13.80 3.47
CA THR A 212 -11.90 -13.10 2.29
C THR A 212 -10.82 -13.09 1.21
N PRO A 213 -11.16 -13.34 -0.07
CA PRO A 213 -10.20 -13.28 -1.16
C PRO A 213 -9.75 -11.84 -1.40
N ILE A 214 -8.46 -11.62 -1.59
CA ILE A 214 -7.90 -10.32 -1.95
C ILE A 214 -7.03 -10.43 -3.21
N ALA A 215 -6.96 -9.34 -3.97
CA ALA A 215 -6.06 -9.23 -5.11
C ALA A 215 -4.60 -9.28 -4.65
N MET A 216 -3.89 -10.36 -5.01
CA MET A 216 -2.58 -10.67 -4.47
C MET A 216 -1.60 -11.06 -5.58
N ALA A 217 -0.34 -10.71 -5.39
CA ALA A 217 0.77 -11.13 -6.23
C ALA A 217 1.95 -11.56 -5.35
N GLU A 218 2.86 -12.34 -5.90
CA GLU A 218 4.13 -12.64 -5.24
C GLU A 218 4.91 -11.36 -4.95
N LYS A 219 5.69 -11.36 -3.88
CA LYS A 219 6.45 -10.23 -3.36
C LYS A 219 5.61 -9.05 -2.84
N LEU A 220 4.28 -9.22 -2.72
CA LEU A 220 3.44 -8.22 -2.07
C LEU A 220 3.78 -8.14 -0.58
N ASN A 221 4.10 -6.93 -0.12
CA ASN A 221 4.33 -6.67 1.30
C ASN A 221 3.01 -6.58 2.07
N PHE A 222 3.04 -7.02 3.32
CA PHE A 222 1.92 -6.88 4.23
C PHE A 222 2.39 -6.58 5.66
N ALA A 223 1.48 -6.01 6.46
CA ALA A 223 1.67 -5.86 7.90
C ALA A 223 0.71 -6.81 8.64
N ILE A 224 1.18 -7.31 9.78
CA ILE A 224 0.36 -8.09 10.73
C ILE A 224 -0.01 -7.18 11.88
N ARG A 225 -1.30 -7.09 12.19
CA ARG A 225 -1.78 -6.24 13.29
C ARG A 225 -2.69 -7.01 14.25
N GLU A 226 -2.59 -6.64 15.50
CA GLU A 226 -3.39 -7.18 16.60
C GLU A 226 -3.81 -6.04 17.53
N GLY A 227 -5.11 -5.90 17.80
CA GLY A 227 -5.63 -4.86 18.67
C GLY A 227 -5.20 -3.44 18.28
N GLY A 228 -5.09 -3.14 16.97
CA GLY A 228 -4.67 -1.83 16.48
C GLY A 228 -3.15 -1.58 16.45
N ARG A 229 -2.33 -2.54 16.92
CA ARG A 229 -0.86 -2.46 16.91
C ARG A 229 -0.27 -3.31 15.80
N THR A 230 0.76 -2.83 15.13
CA THR A 230 1.56 -3.64 14.20
C THR A 230 2.46 -4.57 15.01
N VAL A 231 2.31 -5.86 14.79
CA VAL A 231 3.06 -6.91 15.48
C VAL A 231 4.01 -7.68 14.57
N GLY A 232 3.97 -7.40 13.28
CA GLY A 232 4.89 -7.98 12.31
C GLY A 232 4.75 -7.35 10.94
N ALA A 233 5.71 -7.61 10.08
CA ALA A 233 5.72 -7.24 8.68
C ALA A 233 6.30 -8.37 7.85
N GLY A 234 5.75 -8.60 6.68
CA GLY A 234 6.16 -9.72 5.84
C GLY A 234 5.93 -9.50 4.36
N VAL A 235 6.26 -10.52 3.62
CA VAL A 235 6.14 -10.59 2.17
C VAL A 235 5.50 -11.90 1.73
N VAL A 236 4.65 -11.85 0.71
CA VAL A 236 4.09 -13.03 0.05
C VAL A 236 5.19 -13.73 -0.75
N LEU A 237 5.45 -15.00 -0.44
CA LEU A 237 6.45 -15.82 -1.15
C LEU A 237 5.85 -16.52 -2.35
N SER A 238 4.72 -17.18 -2.14
CA SER A 238 4.03 -17.93 -3.19
C SER A 238 2.51 -17.89 -2.97
N LEU A 239 1.77 -18.03 -4.06
CA LEU A 239 0.31 -18.11 -4.06
C LEU A 239 -0.13 -19.55 -4.14
N ILE A 240 -1.04 -19.96 -3.28
CA ILE A 240 -1.60 -21.32 -3.26
C ILE A 240 -2.96 -21.26 -3.91
N HIS A 241 -3.08 -21.90 -5.08
CA HIS A 241 -4.37 -22.07 -5.76
C HIS A 241 -5.13 -23.20 -5.08
N ILE A 242 -6.39 -22.96 -4.76
CA ILE A 242 -7.31 -23.96 -4.20
C ILE A 242 -8.32 -24.36 -5.28
#